data_ebae533c8a314b11e02ba87a0dfdc3f8
#
_entry.id   ebae533c8a314b11e02ba87a0dfdc3f8
#
_cell.length_a   1.000
_cell.length_b   1.000
_cell.length_c   1.000
_cell.angle_alpha   90.00
_cell.angle_beta   90.00
_cell.angle_gamma   90.00
#
_symmetry.space_group_name_H-M   'P 1'
#
loop_
_entity.id
_entity.type
_entity.pdbx_description
1 polymer ?
#
loop_
_entity_poly.entity_id
_entity_poly.type
_entity_poly.pdbx_seq_one_letter_code
_entity_poly.pdbx_strand_id
1 'polypeptide(L)'
;MLNLVSDSSCDLISGELNSPYARLTVAPMCLHVGGQDYLDTPELDIPALLSKLAHHRSSSACPSPAAYAEAFEQGEETVCVTISSQLSGSYNAAMAARDLEIGRAHV
;
A
#
# COMPACT_ATOMS: atom_id res chain seq x y z
N MET A 1 15.07 -13.20 4.40
CA MET A 1 15.11 -11.78 4.04
C MET A 1 13.93 -11.07 4.66
N LEU A 2 14.15 -9.94 5.29
CA LEU A 2 13.10 -9.14 5.89
C LEU A 2 12.25 -8.47 4.80
N ASN A 3 10.94 -8.54 4.93
CA ASN A 3 10.00 -7.86 4.05
C ASN A 3 9.50 -6.59 4.75
N LEU A 4 9.86 -5.43 4.21
CA LEU A 4 9.33 -4.14 4.66
C LEU A 4 8.11 -3.80 3.82
N VAL A 5 6.98 -3.53 4.48
CA VAL A 5 5.73 -3.17 3.80
C VAL A 5 5.33 -1.76 4.18
N SER A 6 4.95 -0.98 3.19
CA SER A 6 4.38 0.36 3.37
C SER A 6 3.28 0.57 2.34
N ASP A 7 2.43 1.56 2.55
CA ASP A 7 1.49 1.95 1.51
C ASP A 7 2.18 2.83 0.45
N SER A 8 1.48 3.13 -0.65
CA SER A 8 2.07 3.85 -1.77
C SER A 8 2.34 5.34 -1.49
N SER A 9 1.98 5.86 -0.32
CA SER A 9 2.33 7.22 0.07
C SER A 9 3.81 7.39 0.45
N CYS A 10 4.57 6.29 0.51
CA CYS A 10 6.00 6.33 0.86
C CYS A 10 6.92 6.86 -0.23
N ASP A 11 6.39 7.19 -1.42
CA ASP A 11 7.14 7.69 -2.59
C ASP A 11 8.17 6.71 -3.16
N LEU A 12 8.15 5.46 -2.74
CA LEU A 12 9.01 4.41 -3.25
C LEU A 12 8.18 3.36 -4.00
N ILE A 13 8.84 2.62 -4.86
CA ILE A 13 8.23 1.53 -5.64
C ILE A 13 8.69 0.20 -5.05
N SER A 14 7.84 -0.81 -5.09
CA SER A 14 8.23 -2.17 -4.68
C SER A 14 9.52 -2.59 -5.38
N GLY A 15 10.46 -3.10 -4.59
CA GLY A 15 11.75 -3.56 -5.08
C GLY A 15 12.83 -2.48 -5.22
N GLU A 16 12.53 -1.20 -4.93
CA GLU A 16 13.52 -0.12 -5.01
C GLU A 16 14.58 -0.19 -3.90
N LEU A 17 14.26 -0.82 -2.77
CA LEU A 17 15.20 -0.92 -1.67
C LEU A 17 16.36 -1.83 -2.06
N ASN A 18 17.55 -1.25 -2.18
CA ASN A 18 18.75 -1.99 -2.56
C ASN A 18 19.48 -2.49 -1.32
N SER A 19 19.05 -3.63 -0.81
CA SER A 19 19.64 -4.27 0.36
C SER A 19 19.65 -5.78 0.21
N PRO A 20 20.74 -6.47 0.62
CA PRO A 20 20.75 -7.93 0.63
C PRO A 20 19.97 -8.55 1.80
N TYR A 21 19.54 -7.72 2.77
CA TYR A 21 18.91 -8.19 4.01
C TYR A 21 17.41 -7.92 4.06
N ALA A 22 16.92 -6.99 3.25
CA ALA A 22 15.54 -6.57 3.27
C ALA A 22 15.08 -6.18 1.87
N ARG A 23 13.78 -6.30 1.64
CA ARG A 23 13.14 -5.76 0.44
C ARG A 23 11.90 -4.95 0.82
N LEU A 24 11.53 -4.04 -0.05
CA LEU A 24 10.33 -3.22 0.09
C LEU A 24 9.20 -3.79 -0.76
N THR A 25 8.05 -3.99 -0.14
CA THR A 25 6.79 -4.28 -0.84
C THR A 25 5.81 -3.16 -0.52
N VAL A 26 5.22 -2.58 -1.55
CA VAL A 26 4.29 -1.46 -1.41
C VAL A 26 2.86 -1.96 -1.59
N ALA A 27 2.00 -1.72 -0.58
CA ALA A 27 0.57 -1.97 -0.69
C ALA A 27 -0.07 -0.73 -1.32
N PRO A 28 -0.70 -0.84 -2.49
CA PRO A 28 -1.18 0.34 -3.21
C PRO A 28 -2.42 0.94 -2.56
N MET A 29 -2.45 2.28 -2.50
CA MET A 29 -3.65 3.02 -2.17
C MET A 29 -4.65 2.94 -3.32
N CYS A 30 -5.92 3.15 -3.02
CA CYS A 30 -6.97 3.21 -4.03
C CYS A 30 -7.35 4.68 -4.29
N LEU A 31 -7.40 5.05 -5.55
CA LEU A 31 -7.80 6.38 -6.00
C LEU A 31 -9.18 6.30 -6.65
N HIS A 32 -10.11 7.12 -6.19
CA HIS A 32 -11.48 7.18 -6.72
C HIS A 32 -11.63 8.48 -7.52
N VAL A 33 -11.81 8.36 -8.82
CA VAL A 33 -11.92 9.51 -9.72
C VAL A 33 -13.07 9.29 -10.70
N GLY A 34 -14.07 10.18 -10.66
CA GLY A 34 -15.17 10.14 -11.63
C GLY A 34 -15.96 8.83 -11.63
N GLY A 35 -16.13 8.21 -10.46
CA GLY A 35 -16.86 6.94 -10.33
C GLY A 35 -16.05 5.70 -10.69
N GLN A 36 -14.76 5.83 -10.95
CA GLN A 36 -13.86 4.74 -11.24
C GLN A 36 -12.77 4.64 -10.18
N ASP A 37 -12.29 3.42 -9.93
CA ASP A 37 -11.25 3.12 -8.96
C ASP A 37 -9.94 2.78 -9.68
N TYR A 38 -8.84 3.32 -9.15
CA TYR A 38 -7.49 3.08 -9.66
C TYR A 38 -6.59 2.70 -8.50
N LEU A 39 -5.72 1.72 -8.71
CA LEU A 39 -4.65 1.41 -7.76
C LEU A 39 -3.43 2.28 -8.03
N ASP A 40 -2.85 2.84 -6.98
CA ASP A 40 -1.63 3.64 -7.06
C ASP A 40 -0.41 2.73 -7.22
N THR A 41 -0.18 2.28 -8.44
CA THR A 41 0.91 1.39 -8.82
C THR A 41 1.74 2.05 -9.92
N PRO A 42 2.98 1.54 -10.21
CA PRO A 42 3.79 2.07 -11.30
C PRO A 42 3.13 1.98 -12.69
N GLU A 43 2.17 1.08 -12.86
CA GLU A 43 1.44 0.89 -14.12
C GLU A 43 0.35 1.93 -14.35
N LEU A 44 0.03 2.76 -13.34
CA LEU A 44 -1.01 3.77 -13.45
C LEU A 44 -0.65 4.81 -14.51
N ASP A 45 -1.60 5.04 -15.42
CA ASP A 45 -1.46 6.07 -16.47
C ASP A 45 -1.70 7.46 -15.85
N ILE A 46 -0.64 8.09 -15.41
CA ILE A 46 -0.71 9.40 -14.73
C ILE A 46 -1.27 10.50 -15.63
N PRO A 47 -0.84 10.66 -16.91
CA PRO A 47 -1.42 11.68 -17.77
C PRO A 47 -2.93 11.53 -17.97
N ALA A 48 -3.43 10.31 -18.16
CA ALA A 48 -4.86 10.06 -18.29
C ALA A 48 -5.60 10.37 -16.99
N LEU A 49 -5.02 10.03 -15.84
CA LEU A 49 -5.61 10.33 -14.54
C LEU A 49 -5.68 11.82 -14.26
N LEU A 50 -4.62 12.57 -14.56
CA LEU A 50 -4.58 14.02 -14.39
C LEU A 50 -5.66 14.71 -15.24
N SER A 51 -5.90 14.23 -16.47
CA SER A 51 -6.95 14.74 -17.31
C SER A 51 -8.33 14.54 -16.68
N LYS A 52 -8.57 13.41 -16.04
CA LYS A 52 -9.83 13.15 -15.33
C LYS A 52 -9.97 13.98 -14.05
N LEU A 53 -8.89 14.18 -13.32
CA LEU A 53 -8.88 14.96 -12.09
C LEU A 53 -9.31 16.41 -12.32
N ALA A 54 -9.05 16.97 -13.51
CA ALA A 54 -9.44 18.33 -13.86
C ALA A 54 -10.95 18.52 -13.92
N HIS A 55 -11.74 17.46 -14.12
CA HIS A 55 -13.18 17.52 -14.39
C HIS A 55 -14.05 16.71 -13.44
N HIS A 56 -13.47 15.94 -12.52
CA HIS A 56 -14.20 15.04 -11.63
C HIS A 56 -13.74 15.18 -10.20
N ARG A 57 -14.63 14.84 -9.27
CA ARG A 57 -14.27 14.72 -7.87
C ARG A 57 -13.37 13.52 -7.69
N SER A 58 -12.41 13.66 -6.77
CA SER A 58 -11.47 12.59 -6.45
C SER A 58 -11.36 12.41 -4.94
N SER A 59 -11.04 11.20 -4.54
CA SER A 59 -10.69 10.85 -3.16
C SER A 59 -9.68 9.73 -3.20
N SER A 60 -9.02 9.49 -2.07
CA SER A 60 -8.12 8.35 -1.92
C SER A 60 -8.54 7.53 -0.71
N ALA A 61 -8.25 6.25 -0.76
CA ALA A 61 -8.45 5.34 0.36
C ALA A 61 -7.15 4.60 0.65
N CYS A 62 -6.91 4.29 1.93
CA CYS A 62 -5.79 3.45 2.31
C CYS A 62 -5.91 2.06 1.67
N PRO A 63 -4.82 1.29 1.57
CA PRO A 63 -4.89 -0.09 1.10
C PRO A 63 -5.88 -0.89 1.94
N SER A 64 -6.57 -1.84 1.30
CA SER A 64 -7.47 -2.76 1.99
C SER A 64 -6.69 -3.76 2.84
N PRO A 65 -7.33 -4.41 3.84
CA PRO A 65 -6.69 -5.52 4.54
C PRO A 65 -6.18 -6.61 3.60
N ALA A 66 -6.92 -6.91 2.53
CA ALA A 66 -6.48 -7.90 1.54
C ALA A 66 -5.21 -7.47 0.81
N ALA A 67 -5.07 -6.18 0.47
CA ALA A 67 -3.86 -5.66 -0.18
C ALA A 67 -2.64 -5.78 0.76
N TYR A 68 -2.80 -5.47 2.04
CA TYR A 68 -1.75 -5.67 3.02
C TYR A 68 -1.43 -7.15 3.23
N ALA A 69 -2.43 -8.01 3.31
CA ALA A 69 -2.21 -9.45 3.46
C ALA A 69 -1.40 -10.01 2.30
N GLU A 70 -1.71 -9.61 1.07
CA GLU A 70 -0.96 -10.00 -0.12
C GLU A 70 0.50 -9.51 -0.04
N ALA A 71 0.71 -8.27 0.42
CA ALA A 71 2.06 -7.73 0.61
C ALA A 71 2.82 -8.49 1.70
N PHE A 72 2.16 -8.92 2.77
CA PHE A 72 2.79 -9.66 3.86
C PHE A 72 3.26 -11.05 3.43
N GLU A 73 2.63 -11.64 2.43
CA GLU A 73 3.00 -12.96 1.92
C GLU A 73 4.31 -12.98 1.15
N GLN A 74 4.90 -11.82 0.86
CA GLN A 74 6.10 -11.70 0.03
C GLN A 74 7.39 -12.07 0.76
N GLY A 75 7.36 -12.32 2.07
CA GLY A 75 8.55 -12.65 2.84
C GLY A 75 8.24 -13.54 4.04
N GLU A 76 9.29 -14.11 4.62
CA GLU A 76 9.17 -14.97 5.80
C GLU A 76 8.86 -14.17 7.06
N GLU A 77 9.48 -12.99 7.18
CA GLU A 77 9.30 -12.07 8.30
C GLU A 77 9.00 -10.69 7.74
N THR A 78 7.96 -10.06 8.25
CA THR A 78 7.45 -8.80 7.71
C THR A 78 7.35 -7.74 8.80
N VAL A 79 7.82 -6.54 8.48
CA VAL A 79 7.59 -5.32 9.28
C VAL A 79 6.83 -4.34 8.42
N CYS A 80 5.68 -3.88 8.90
CA CYS A 80 4.84 -2.92 8.20
C CYS A 80 4.93 -1.55 8.87
N VAL A 81 5.18 -0.53 8.05
CA VAL A 81 5.22 0.87 8.50
C VAL A 81 4.01 1.58 7.90
N THR A 82 3.17 2.14 8.76
CA THR A 82 1.97 2.88 8.34
C THR A 82 1.98 4.30 8.89
N ILE A 83 1.13 5.14 8.31
CA ILE A 83 0.80 6.43 8.89
C ILE A 83 0.07 6.18 10.22
N SER A 84 0.18 7.13 11.16
CA SER A 84 -0.51 7.05 12.46
C SER A 84 -2.00 6.72 12.28
N SER A 85 -2.52 5.85 13.15
CA SER A 85 -3.93 5.47 13.17
C SER A 85 -4.88 6.67 13.33
N GLN A 86 -4.39 7.77 13.86
CA GLN A 86 -5.18 9.02 14.02
C GLN A 86 -5.31 9.80 12.72
N LEU A 87 -4.41 9.55 11.74
CA LEU A 87 -4.38 10.27 10.47
C LEU A 87 -4.92 9.45 9.30
N SER A 88 -4.93 8.12 9.41
CA SER A 88 -5.29 7.24 8.30
C SER A 88 -5.84 5.91 8.80
N GLY A 89 -6.67 5.26 7.99
CA GLY A 89 -7.12 3.89 8.22
C GLY A 89 -6.08 2.83 7.89
N SER A 90 -4.91 3.19 7.35
CA SER A 90 -3.87 2.24 6.97
C SER A 90 -3.42 1.35 8.13
N TYR A 91 -3.23 1.93 9.31
CA TYR A 91 -2.84 1.15 10.48
C TYR A 91 -3.87 0.06 10.80
N ASN A 92 -5.16 0.42 10.82
CA ASN A 92 -6.23 -0.54 11.13
C ASN A 92 -6.34 -1.62 10.05
N ALA A 93 -6.18 -1.25 8.77
CA ALA A 93 -6.18 -2.21 7.67
C ALA A 93 -4.98 -3.18 7.77
N ALA A 94 -3.80 -2.67 8.11
CA ALA A 94 -2.61 -3.49 8.30
C ALA A 94 -2.75 -4.43 9.51
N MET A 95 -3.36 -3.97 10.60
CA MET A 95 -3.62 -4.80 11.77
C MET A 95 -4.60 -5.93 11.46
N ALA A 96 -5.65 -5.64 10.68
CA ALA A 96 -6.59 -6.67 10.23
C ALA A 96 -5.88 -7.71 9.35
N ALA A 97 -5.00 -7.27 8.45
CA ALA A 97 -4.20 -8.16 7.62
C ALA A 97 -3.25 -9.02 8.46
N ARG A 98 -2.62 -8.43 9.49
CA ARG A 98 -1.74 -9.17 10.40
C ARG A 98 -2.49 -10.32 11.08
N ASP A 99 -3.72 -10.08 11.49
CA ASP A 99 -4.52 -11.10 12.16
C ASP A 99 -4.85 -12.27 11.21
N LEU A 100 -4.92 -12.01 9.90
CA LEU A 100 -5.07 -13.05 8.89
C LEU A 100 -3.76 -13.83 8.67
N GLU A 101 -2.61 -13.20 8.91
CA GLU A 101 -1.27 -13.74 8.70
C GLU A 101 -0.56 -13.98 10.05
N ILE A 102 -1.22 -14.73 10.91
CA ILE A 102 -0.75 -14.95 12.29
C ILE A 102 0.70 -15.40 12.34
N GLY A 103 1.52 -14.66 13.13
CA GLY A 103 2.91 -14.98 13.38
C GLY A 103 3.90 -14.58 12.30
N ARG A 104 3.44 -13.97 11.19
CA ARG A 104 4.31 -13.62 10.07
C ARG A 104 4.62 -12.12 9.97
N ALA A 105 3.74 -11.26 10.49
CA ALA A 105 3.87 -9.83 10.30
C ALA A 105 3.86 -9.06 11.62
N HIS A 106 4.63 -7.98 11.66
CA HIS A 106 4.67 -7.00 12.75
C HIS A 106 4.35 -5.63 12.18
N VAL A 107 3.44 -4.95 12.82
CA VAL A 107 2.97 -3.63 12.37
C VAL A 107 3.37 -2.54 13.37
#